data_88b9fbbceb377389d8e345034c9df869
#
_entry.id   88b9fbbceb377389d8e345034c9df869
#
_cell.length_a   1.000
_cell.length_b   1.000
_cell.length_c   1.000
_cell.angle_alpha   90.00
_cell.angle_beta   90.00
_cell.angle_gamma   90.00
#
_symmetry.space_group_name_H-M   'P 1'
#
loop_
_entity.id
_entity.type
_entity.pdbx_description
1 polymer ?
#
loop_
_entity_poly.entity_id
_entity_poly.type
_entity_poly.pdbx_seq_one_letter_code
_entity_poly.pdbx_strand_id
1 'polypeptide(L)'
;MAREMGYLRDSVSIMSRYSRCKREWSGHLRKSRKTIEDAIGQAPANGKVIIFGAGLGYDLPLRQLTSHFSQVVLVDLVHTLPIKAKTLFSKKVELAVRDVTESLTNIYEGRVEIYEPKGFLEDKQVGLVISLNLLSQLASLPVRFLEKHYGISENEADLISKRIIQAHLTYLQKF
;
A
#
# COMPACT_ATOMS: atom_id res chain seq x y z
N MET A 1 15.22 -5.77 -7.67
CA MET A 1 14.16 -6.41 -6.85
C MET A 1 12.76 -5.99 -7.27
N ALA A 2 12.16 -4.86 -6.83
CA ALA A 2 10.76 -4.51 -7.10
C ALA A 2 10.38 -4.53 -8.61
N ARG A 3 11.27 -4.07 -9.51
CA ARG A 3 11.05 -4.12 -10.95
C ARG A 3 11.03 -5.56 -11.49
N GLU A 4 11.92 -6.41 -11.01
CA GLU A 4 12.04 -7.82 -11.45
C GLU A 4 10.88 -8.66 -10.91
N MET A 5 10.41 -8.38 -9.72
CA MET A 5 9.19 -8.97 -9.17
C MET A 5 7.89 -8.48 -9.85
N GLY A 6 7.98 -7.47 -10.74
CA GLY A 6 6.87 -7.03 -11.58
C GLY A 6 6.03 -5.88 -11.05
N TYR A 7 6.36 -5.26 -9.92
CA TYR A 7 5.57 -4.18 -9.32
C TYR A 7 5.36 -2.98 -10.26
N LEU A 8 6.39 -2.57 -11.01
CA LEU A 8 6.24 -1.50 -11.98
C LEU A 8 5.28 -1.87 -13.11
N ARG A 9 5.40 -3.11 -13.64
CA ARG A 9 4.51 -3.61 -14.70
C ARG A 9 3.06 -3.70 -14.22
N ASP A 10 2.85 -4.15 -12.98
CA ASP A 10 1.53 -4.24 -12.37
C ASP A 10 0.90 -2.86 -12.19
N SER A 11 1.65 -1.87 -11.68
CA SER A 11 1.21 -0.48 -11.55
C SER A 11 0.78 0.13 -12.90
N VAL A 12 1.54 -0.13 -13.98
CA VAL A 12 1.18 0.31 -15.34
C VAL A 12 -0.07 -0.41 -15.84
N SER A 13 -0.20 -1.71 -15.56
CA SER A 13 -1.38 -2.51 -15.90
C SER A 13 -2.65 -1.99 -15.21
N ILE A 14 -2.57 -1.65 -13.92
CA ILE A 14 -3.67 -1.05 -13.14
C ILE A 14 -4.08 0.29 -13.76
N MET A 15 -3.12 1.14 -14.13
CA MET A 15 -3.39 2.43 -14.78
C MET A 15 -4.13 2.24 -16.12
N SER A 16 -3.68 1.30 -16.95
CA SER A 16 -4.31 0.99 -18.23
C SER A 16 -5.72 0.41 -18.05
N ARG A 17 -5.91 -0.45 -17.04
CA ARG A 17 -7.21 -1.03 -16.68
C ARG A 17 -8.16 0.04 -16.19
N TYR A 18 -7.71 0.93 -15.31
CA TYR A 18 -8.50 2.07 -14.86
C TYR A 18 -8.98 2.94 -16.02
N SER A 19 -8.11 3.25 -16.99
CA SER A 19 -8.48 4.07 -18.15
C SER A 19 -9.61 3.45 -18.99
N ARG A 20 -9.62 2.11 -19.11
CA ARG A 20 -10.67 1.37 -19.85
C ARG A 20 -11.95 1.18 -19.04
N CYS A 21 -11.83 0.95 -17.72
CA CYS A 21 -12.95 0.56 -16.84
C CYS A 21 -13.28 1.67 -15.82
N LYS A 22 -13.07 2.94 -16.18
CA LYS A 22 -13.24 4.09 -15.28
C LYS A 22 -14.65 4.19 -14.69
N ARG A 23 -15.67 3.86 -15.50
CA ARG A 23 -17.07 3.92 -15.10
C ARG A 23 -17.39 2.84 -14.07
N GLU A 24 -16.95 1.62 -14.31
CA GLU A 24 -17.15 0.45 -13.46
C GLU A 24 -16.42 0.65 -12.09
N TRP A 25 -15.25 1.26 -12.10
CA TRP A 25 -14.48 1.53 -10.88
C TRP A 25 -15.01 2.72 -10.06
N SER A 26 -15.79 3.60 -10.66
CA SER A 26 -16.25 4.84 -10.02
C SER A 26 -16.97 4.61 -8.68
N GLY A 27 -17.81 3.56 -8.62
CA GLY A 27 -18.53 3.17 -7.41
C GLY A 27 -17.59 2.73 -6.27
N HIS A 28 -16.60 1.90 -6.59
CA HIS A 28 -15.59 1.44 -5.64
C HIS A 28 -14.75 2.60 -5.12
N LEU A 29 -14.19 3.42 -6.02
CA LEU A 29 -13.36 4.57 -5.65
C LEU A 29 -14.12 5.58 -4.77
N ARG A 30 -15.41 5.78 -5.03
CA ARG A 30 -16.24 6.65 -4.19
C ARG A 30 -16.43 6.08 -2.78
N LYS A 31 -16.67 4.77 -2.67
CA LYS A 31 -16.79 4.09 -1.37
C LYS A 31 -15.48 4.15 -0.58
N SER A 32 -14.35 3.80 -1.21
CA SER A 32 -13.02 3.89 -0.57
C SER A 32 -12.74 5.31 -0.08
N ARG A 33 -12.99 6.32 -0.92
CA ARG A 33 -12.83 7.72 -0.55
C ARG A 33 -13.70 8.10 0.65
N LYS A 34 -14.99 7.72 0.64
CA LYS A 34 -15.92 8.00 1.74
C LYS A 34 -15.43 7.37 3.04
N THR A 35 -14.98 6.12 3.02
CA THR A 35 -14.41 5.45 4.21
C THR A 35 -13.19 6.22 4.76
N ILE A 36 -12.31 6.71 3.88
CA ILE A 36 -11.15 7.52 4.30
C ILE A 36 -11.62 8.84 4.91
N GLU A 37 -12.59 9.52 4.30
CA GLU A 37 -13.14 10.78 4.82
C GLU A 37 -13.78 10.59 6.20
N ASP A 38 -14.50 9.50 6.41
CA ASP A 38 -15.09 9.15 7.71
C ASP A 38 -14.00 8.86 8.77
N ALA A 39 -12.92 8.18 8.39
CA ALA A 39 -11.78 7.93 9.28
C ALA A 39 -11.03 9.23 9.64
N ILE A 40 -10.85 10.15 8.68
CA ILE A 40 -10.26 11.48 8.94
C ILE A 40 -11.07 12.22 10.01
N GLY A 41 -12.41 12.18 9.93
CA GLY A 41 -13.28 12.85 10.89
C GLY A 41 -13.20 12.32 12.33
N GLN A 42 -12.67 11.11 12.52
CA GLN A 42 -12.49 10.46 13.83
C GLN A 42 -11.05 10.55 14.34
N ALA A 43 -10.08 10.90 13.48
CA ALA A 43 -8.67 10.94 13.83
C ALA A 43 -8.28 12.27 14.50
N PRO A 44 -7.26 12.27 15.38
CA PRO A 44 -6.71 13.51 15.94
C PRO A 44 -6.19 14.44 14.84
N ALA A 45 -6.53 15.74 14.94
CA ALA A 45 -6.03 16.75 14.00
C ALA A 45 -4.53 17.04 14.22
N ASN A 46 -3.88 17.56 13.18
CA ASN A 46 -2.48 17.99 13.22
C ASN A 46 -1.45 16.88 13.49
N GLY A 47 -1.85 15.61 13.53
CA GLY A 47 -0.94 14.47 13.56
C GLY A 47 -0.40 14.13 12.17
N LYS A 48 0.17 12.92 12.07
CA LYS A 48 0.63 12.30 10.83
C LYS A 48 -0.33 11.20 10.41
N VAL A 49 -0.61 11.08 9.11
CA VAL A 49 -1.31 9.93 8.56
C VAL A 49 -0.38 9.12 7.66
N ILE A 50 -0.39 7.79 7.85
CA ILE A 50 0.34 6.83 7.02
C ILE A 50 -0.66 6.08 6.13
N ILE A 51 -0.42 6.07 4.83
CA ILE A 51 -1.28 5.38 3.86
C ILE A 51 -0.44 4.33 3.12
N PHE A 52 -0.66 3.07 3.44
CA PHE A 52 -0.05 1.93 2.76
C PHE A 52 -0.84 1.58 1.50
N GLY A 53 -0.14 1.35 0.39
CA GLY A 53 -0.75 1.01 -0.89
C GLY A 53 -1.38 2.21 -1.60
N ALA A 54 -0.72 3.37 -1.56
CA ALA A 54 -1.21 4.60 -2.19
C ALA A 54 -1.47 4.49 -3.70
N GLY A 55 -0.78 3.58 -4.38
CA GLY A 55 -0.99 3.23 -5.78
C GLY A 55 -1.05 4.44 -6.72
N LEU A 56 -2.16 4.55 -7.46
CA LEU A 56 -2.43 5.67 -8.38
C LEU A 56 -3.06 6.88 -7.69
N GLY A 57 -3.47 6.76 -6.42
CA GLY A 57 -4.09 7.83 -5.63
C GLY A 57 -5.42 8.33 -6.17
N TYR A 58 -6.18 7.48 -6.90
CA TYR A 58 -7.47 7.89 -7.47
C TYR A 58 -8.59 7.97 -6.44
N ASP A 59 -8.50 7.22 -5.37
CA ASP A 59 -9.41 7.17 -4.22
C ASP A 59 -8.94 7.99 -3.02
N LEU A 60 -7.75 8.63 -3.10
CA LEU A 60 -7.24 9.47 -2.03
C LEU A 60 -7.87 10.86 -2.02
N PRO A 61 -8.54 11.27 -0.93
CA PRO A 61 -9.02 12.64 -0.72
C PRO A 61 -7.87 13.54 -0.23
N LEU A 62 -6.83 13.76 -1.06
CA LEU A 62 -5.59 14.45 -0.67
C LEU A 62 -5.83 15.82 -0.06
N ARG A 63 -6.85 16.56 -0.52
CA ARG A 63 -7.18 17.88 0.02
C ARG A 63 -7.65 17.80 1.47
N GLN A 64 -8.52 16.85 1.80
CA GLN A 64 -9.00 16.63 3.15
C GLN A 64 -7.87 16.12 4.06
N LEU A 65 -7.06 15.16 3.57
CA LEU A 65 -5.89 14.67 4.30
C LEU A 65 -4.92 15.81 4.65
N THR A 66 -4.53 16.63 3.68
CA THR A 66 -3.57 17.74 3.91
C THR A 66 -4.15 18.91 4.70
N SER A 67 -5.48 19.06 4.76
CA SER A 67 -6.11 20.07 5.63
C SER A 67 -6.21 19.60 7.08
N HIS A 68 -6.39 18.29 7.32
CA HIS A 68 -6.56 17.73 8.66
C HIS A 68 -5.23 17.38 9.34
N PHE A 69 -4.30 16.80 8.61
CA PHE A 69 -2.99 16.35 9.13
C PHE A 69 -1.87 17.33 8.83
N SER A 70 -0.86 17.36 9.68
CA SER A 70 0.38 18.11 9.46
C SER A 70 1.26 17.45 8.41
N GLN A 71 1.24 16.11 8.33
CA GLN A 71 1.99 15.31 7.37
C GLN A 71 1.15 14.12 6.86
N VAL A 72 1.24 13.86 5.56
CA VAL A 72 0.62 12.73 4.87
C VAL A 72 1.73 11.90 4.22
N VAL A 73 1.95 10.69 4.70
CA VAL A 73 2.99 9.79 4.16
C VAL A 73 2.31 8.72 3.30
N LEU A 74 2.59 8.74 2.01
CA LEU A 74 2.10 7.76 1.05
C LEU A 74 3.18 6.69 0.85
N VAL A 75 2.92 5.49 1.34
CA VAL A 75 3.87 4.38 1.31
C VAL A 75 3.49 3.41 0.19
N ASP A 76 4.43 3.18 -0.72
CA ASP A 76 4.30 2.18 -1.78
C ASP A 76 5.70 1.76 -2.28
N LEU A 77 5.80 0.65 -2.98
CA LEU A 77 7.05 0.23 -3.66
C LEU A 77 7.31 1.03 -4.94
N VAL A 78 6.24 1.52 -5.58
CA VAL A 78 6.30 2.25 -6.84
C VAL A 78 5.35 3.44 -6.82
N HIS A 79 5.89 4.64 -6.78
CA HIS A 79 5.09 5.84 -6.99
C HIS A 79 5.02 6.18 -8.47
N THR A 80 3.81 6.11 -9.03
CA THR A 80 3.53 6.38 -10.44
C THR A 80 3.54 7.89 -10.75
N LEU A 81 3.68 8.25 -12.02
CA LEU A 81 3.64 9.66 -12.44
C LEU A 81 2.37 10.40 -12.01
N PRO A 82 1.15 9.82 -12.08
CA PRO A 82 -0.06 10.50 -11.61
C PRO A 82 -0.01 10.92 -10.14
N ILE A 83 0.46 10.06 -9.23
CA ILE A 83 0.54 10.43 -7.81
C ILE A 83 1.65 11.45 -7.56
N LYS A 84 2.80 11.31 -8.22
CA LYS A 84 3.89 12.30 -8.16
C LYS A 84 3.43 13.69 -8.60
N ALA A 85 2.70 13.77 -9.73
CA ALA A 85 2.16 15.03 -10.23
C ALA A 85 1.13 15.66 -9.27
N LYS A 86 0.24 14.83 -8.68
CA LYS A 86 -0.75 15.32 -7.70
C LYS A 86 -0.14 15.88 -6.43
N THR A 87 1.02 15.38 -6.02
CA THR A 87 1.66 15.71 -4.75
C THR A 87 2.80 16.72 -4.88
N LEU A 88 3.22 17.03 -6.11
CA LEU A 88 4.41 17.84 -6.42
C LEU A 88 4.49 19.18 -5.68
N PHE A 89 3.36 19.86 -5.52
CA PHE A 89 3.30 21.17 -4.89
C PHE A 89 2.86 21.12 -3.41
N SER A 90 2.65 19.95 -2.85
CA SER A 90 2.23 19.82 -1.47
C SER A 90 3.41 19.54 -0.55
N LYS A 91 3.80 20.54 0.25
CA LYS A 91 4.86 20.38 1.26
C LYS A 91 4.49 19.41 2.40
N LYS A 92 3.20 19.09 2.53
CA LYS A 92 2.70 18.16 3.56
C LYS A 92 2.69 16.70 3.13
N VAL A 93 2.89 16.39 1.84
CA VAL A 93 2.84 15.03 1.32
C VAL A 93 4.23 14.49 1.06
N GLU A 94 4.55 13.38 1.69
CA GLU A 94 5.76 12.59 1.49
C GLU A 94 5.44 11.33 0.70
N LEU A 95 6.25 11.02 -0.30
CA LEU A 95 6.21 9.76 -1.05
C LEU A 95 7.32 8.83 -0.54
N ALA A 96 6.97 7.92 0.36
CA ALA A 96 7.90 6.96 0.93
C ALA A 96 7.95 5.68 0.10
N VAL A 97 9.10 5.39 -0.52
CA VAL A 97 9.33 4.12 -1.23
C VAL A 97 9.77 3.07 -0.21
N ARG A 98 8.84 2.21 0.21
CA ARG A 98 9.09 1.17 1.21
C ARG A 98 8.32 -0.11 0.93
N ASP A 99 8.91 -1.22 1.30
CA ASP A 99 8.23 -2.52 1.39
C ASP A 99 7.33 -2.53 2.64
N VAL A 100 6.02 -2.61 2.42
CA VAL A 100 5.02 -2.65 3.50
C VAL A 100 5.09 -3.97 4.29
N THR A 101 5.62 -5.04 3.70
CA THR A 101 5.76 -6.36 4.34
C THR A 101 7.07 -6.52 5.09
N GLU A 102 8.06 -5.68 4.80
CA GLU A 102 9.46 -5.80 5.27
C GLU A 102 10.08 -7.19 5.02
N SER A 103 9.49 -7.99 4.11
CA SER A 103 9.87 -9.38 3.83
C SER A 103 10.30 -9.61 2.38
N LEU A 104 10.13 -8.60 1.49
CA LEU A 104 10.37 -8.77 0.06
C LEU A 104 11.82 -9.12 -0.30
N THR A 105 12.80 -8.66 0.47
CA THR A 105 14.20 -9.00 0.23
C THR A 105 14.42 -10.50 0.43
N ASN A 106 13.89 -11.08 1.50
CA ASN A 106 13.98 -12.52 1.74
C ASN A 106 13.28 -13.31 0.65
N ILE A 107 12.06 -12.90 0.30
CA ILE A 107 11.26 -13.54 -0.76
C ILE A 107 12.01 -13.49 -2.11
N TYR A 108 12.63 -12.36 -2.43
CA TYR A 108 13.42 -12.22 -3.65
C TYR A 108 14.63 -13.15 -3.70
N GLU A 109 15.23 -13.46 -2.54
CA GLU A 109 16.34 -14.40 -2.39
C GLU A 109 15.89 -15.85 -2.21
N GLY A 110 14.58 -16.14 -2.34
CA GLY A 110 14.01 -17.48 -2.18
C GLY A 110 13.85 -17.96 -0.74
N ARG A 111 14.05 -17.07 0.23
CA ARG A 111 13.80 -17.38 1.64
C ARG A 111 12.36 -17.04 2.00
N VAL A 112 11.63 -17.99 2.57
CA VAL A 112 10.21 -17.87 2.90
C VAL A 112 10.03 -17.39 4.36
N GLU A 113 10.90 -16.47 4.78
CA GLU A 113 10.81 -15.85 6.11
C GLU A 113 9.96 -14.58 6.00
N ILE A 114 8.78 -14.63 6.58
CA ILE A 114 7.85 -13.51 6.64
C ILE A 114 7.97 -12.85 8.01
N TYR A 115 8.36 -11.59 7.99
CA TYR A 115 8.48 -10.78 9.19
C TYR A 115 7.18 -10.01 9.46
N GLU A 116 6.98 -9.70 10.72
CA GLU A 116 5.99 -8.71 11.11
C GLU A 116 6.59 -7.31 10.94
N PRO A 117 5.99 -6.44 10.14
CA PRO A 117 6.51 -5.09 9.90
C PRO A 117 6.62 -4.27 11.19
N LYS A 118 7.60 -3.38 11.24
CA LYS A 118 7.87 -2.50 12.39
C LYS A 118 7.90 -1.01 12.03
N GLY A 119 7.93 -0.69 10.76
CA GLY A 119 7.99 0.69 10.28
C GLY A 119 6.89 1.55 10.88
N PHE A 120 7.22 2.77 11.26
CA PHE A 120 6.33 3.78 11.84
C PHE A 120 5.75 3.48 13.24
N LEU A 121 5.94 2.30 13.83
CA LEU A 121 5.38 1.96 15.16
C LEU A 121 5.90 2.87 16.28
N GLU A 122 7.14 3.34 16.16
CA GLU A 122 7.77 4.24 17.15
C GLU A 122 7.47 5.73 16.91
N ASP A 123 6.76 6.05 15.82
CA ASP A 123 6.42 7.43 15.47
C ASP A 123 5.15 7.88 16.21
N LYS A 124 5.34 8.53 17.36
CA LYS A 124 4.25 9.02 18.21
C LYS A 124 3.37 10.11 17.58
N GLN A 125 3.75 10.63 16.42
CA GLN A 125 2.96 11.62 15.69
C GLN A 125 1.88 10.96 14.79
N VAL A 126 1.94 9.64 14.59
CA VAL A 126 0.96 8.91 13.79
C VAL A 126 -0.38 8.90 14.52
N GLY A 127 -1.36 9.57 13.93
CA GLY A 127 -2.74 9.64 14.42
C GLY A 127 -3.73 8.82 13.60
N LEU A 128 -3.33 8.38 12.41
CA LEU A 128 -4.17 7.52 11.55
C LEU A 128 -3.27 6.66 10.64
N VAL A 129 -3.66 5.39 10.51
CA VAL A 129 -3.05 4.46 9.54
C VAL A 129 -4.13 3.90 8.63
N ILE A 130 -3.87 3.90 7.34
CA ILE A 130 -4.80 3.39 6.32
C ILE A 130 -4.07 2.35 5.47
N SER A 131 -4.62 1.13 5.40
CA SER A 131 -4.20 0.12 4.43
C SER A 131 -5.19 0.12 3.26
N LEU A 132 -4.80 0.79 2.16
CA LEU A 132 -5.72 1.14 1.08
C LEU A 132 -5.73 0.07 -0.02
N ASN A 133 -6.80 -0.73 -0.09
CA ASN A 133 -7.01 -1.77 -1.11
C ASN A 133 -5.82 -2.74 -1.28
N LEU A 134 -5.01 -2.91 -0.23
CA LEU A 134 -3.73 -3.57 -0.28
C LEU A 134 -3.81 -5.08 0.01
N LEU A 135 -4.69 -5.51 0.94
CA LEU A 135 -4.72 -6.87 1.47
C LEU A 135 -4.79 -7.96 0.38
N SER A 136 -5.66 -7.79 -0.61
CA SER A 136 -5.82 -8.76 -1.70
C SER A 136 -4.65 -8.80 -2.68
N GLN A 137 -3.77 -7.81 -2.66
CA GLN A 137 -2.65 -7.69 -3.58
C GLN A 137 -1.31 -7.96 -2.91
N LEU A 138 -1.26 -7.91 -1.58
CA LEU A 138 -0.03 -7.91 -0.80
C LEU A 138 0.83 -9.15 -1.05
N ALA A 139 0.22 -10.33 -1.15
CA ALA A 139 0.90 -11.59 -1.42
C ALA A 139 1.02 -11.94 -2.92
N SER A 140 0.23 -11.31 -3.78
CA SER A 140 0.05 -11.70 -5.18
C SER A 140 1.36 -11.72 -6.00
N LEU A 141 2.15 -10.65 -5.95
CA LEU A 141 3.41 -10.58 -6.69
C LEU A 141 4.54 -11.39 -6.02
N PRO A 142 4.70 -11.35 -4.68
CA PRO A 142 5.67 -12.18 -3.98
C PRO A 142 5.49 -13.67 -4.26
N VAL A 143 4.28 -14.17 -4.12
CA VAL A 143 3.99 -15.59 -4.34
C VAL A 143 4.20 -15.99 -5.80
N ARG A 144 3.69 -15.22 -6.75
CA ARG A 144 3.94 -15.47 -8.18
C ARG A 144 5.43 -15.48 -8.53
N PHE A 145 6.22 -14.64 -7.87
CA PHE A 145 7.67 -14.62 -8.06
C PHE A 145 8.31 -15.92 -7.55
N LEU A 146 7.93 -16.39 -6.37
CA LEU A 146 8.42 -17.66 -5.80
C LEU A 146 8.02 -18.86 -6.65
N GLU A 147 6.77 -18.94 -7.09
CA GLU A 147 6.30 -20.01 -8.00
C GLU A 147 7.15 -20.08 -9.26
N LYS A 148 7.37 -18.91 -9.88
CA LYS A 148 8.09 -18.81 -11.15
C LYS A 148 9.60 -19.11 -11.05
N HIS A 149 10.25 -18.64 -9.99
CA HIS A 149 11.71 -18.67 -9.88
C HIS A 149 12.24 -19.76 -8.96
N TYR A 150 11.42 -20.24 -8.03
CA TYR A 150 11.83 -21.24 -7.04
C TYR A 150 10.94 -22.48 -7.04
N GLY A 151 9.89 -22.52 -7.88
CA GLY A 151 9.06 -23.71 -8.08
C GLY A 151 8.28 -24.15 -6.85
N ILE A 152 7.86 -23.22 -5.98
CA ILE A 152 7.04 -23.56 -4.83
C ILE A 152 5.71 -24.16 -5.27
N SER A 153 5.18 -25.08 -4.48
CA SER A 153 3.87 -25.69 -4.72
C SER A 153 2.71 -24.74 -4.40
N GLU A 154 1.52 -25.06 -4.92
CA GLU A 154 0.29 -24.31 -4.62
C GLU A 154 -0.02 -24.23 -3.12
N ASN A 155 0.20 -25.35 -2.39
CA ASN A 155 0.02 -25.38 -0.93
C ASN A 155 0.99 -24.44 -0.19
N GLU A 156 2.25 -24.38 -0.63
CA GLU A 156 3.24 -23.44 -0.08
C GLU A 156 2.86 -22.00 -0.42
N ALA A 157 2.42 -21.74 -1.64
CA ALA A 157 1.92 -20.44 -2.10
C ALA A 157 0.77 -19.92 -1.23
N ASP A 158 -0.19 -20.77 -0.93
CA ASP A 158 -1.32 -20.45 -0.04
C ASP A 158 -0.86 -20.15 1.39
N LEU A 159 0.05 -20.96 1.93
CA LEU A 159 0.59 -20.75 3.27
C LEU A 159 1.35 -19.42 3.39
N ILE A 160 2.20 -19.12 2.41
CA ILE A 160 2.96 -17.89 2.34
C ILE A 160 2.01 -16.67 2.24
N SER A 161 0.99 -16.77 1.37
CA SER A 161 -0.03 -15.72 1.21
C SER A 161 -0.73 -15.41 2.53
N LYS A 162 -1.17 -16.45 3.26
CA LYS A 162 -1.80 -16.32 4.57
C LYS A 162 -0.88 -15.64 5.59
N ARG A 163 0.41 -16.04 5.63
CA ARG A 163 1.40 -15.46 6.54
C ARG A 163 1.65 -13.99 6.26
N ILE A 164 1.80 -13.59 4.99
CA ILE A 164 1.98 -12.19 4.60
C ILE A 164 0.79 -11.34 5.03
N ILE A 165 -0.44 -11.81 4.76
CA ILE A 165 -1.67 -11.09 5.12
C ILE A 165 -1.80 -11.00 6.64
N GLN A 166 -1.58 -12.11 7.36
CA GLN A 166 -1.66 -12.13 8.82
C GLN A 166 -0.64 -11.22 9.47
N ALA A 167 0.61 -11.22 9.02
CA ALA A 167 1.66 -10.33 9.52
C ALA A 167 1.27 -8.85 9.35
N HIS A 168 0.68 -8.50 8.20
CA HIS A 168 0.21 -7.14 7.94
C HIS A 168 -0.98 -6.75 8.84
N LEU A 169 -1.95 -7.65 9.03
CA LEU A 169 -3.09 -7.40 9.92
C LEU A 169 -2.65 -7.22 11.37
N THR A 170 -1.76 -8.09 11.86
CA THR A 170 -1.18 -7.98 13.21
C THR A 170 -0.39 -6.66 13.39
N TYR A 171 0.34 -6.25 12.35
CA TYR A 171 1.06 -4.98 12.33
C TYR A 171 0.10 -3.78 12.44
N LEU A 172 -1.01 -3.78 11.68
CA LEU A 172 -2.01 -2.69 11.73
C LEU A 172 -2.68 -2.56 13.11
N GLN A 173 -2.79 -3.65 13.88
CA GLN A 173 -3.39 -3.65 15.22
C GLN A 173 -2.50 -2.99 16.29
N LYS A 174 -1.24 -2.65 15.95
CA LYS A 174 -0.27 -2.04 16.88
C LYS A 174 -0.31 -0.51 16.89
N PHE A 175 -1.06 0.10 15.98
CA PHE A 175 -1.32 1.53 15.93
C PHE A 175 -2.58 1.88 16.73
#